data_1547278073dfa468b09ccf7d47645bc5
#
_entry.id   1547278073dfa468b09ccf7d47645bc5
#
_cell.length_a   1.000
_cell.length_b   1.000
_cell.length_c   1.000
_cell.angle_alpha   90.00
_cell.angle_beta   90.00
_cell.angle_gamma   90.00
#
_symmetry.space_group_name_H-M   'P 1'
#
loop_
_entity.id
_entity.type
_entity.pdbx_description
1 polymer ?
#
loop_
_entity_poly.entity_id
_entity_poly.type
_entity_poly.pdbx_seq_one_letter_code
_entity_poly.pdbx_strand_id
1 'polypeptide(L)'
;MKYPILITGGAGFVGSNLVRYFVSQGIKIHIIIKKNSNLWRIKDVINKTHVHYSDLNNKTNIKRIIKKIKPKTIFHLATNGAYSDQNNLIKIKESIFDSTFNLINECKKYKFNIFINTGSSSEYGFKNKKMRESDVLVPNSYYSAFKSSVSLYC
;
A
#
# COMPACT_ATOMS: atom_id res chain seq x y z
N MET A 1 2.46 -15.70 -10.56
CA MET A 1 1.75 -14.46 -10.20
C MET A 1 0.78 -14.10 -11.33
N LYS A 2 -0.44 -13.60 -11.01
CA LYS A 2 -1.44 -13.28 -12.05
C LYS A 2 -1.44 -11.78 -12.36
N TYR A 3 -1.69 -11.44 -13.62
CA TYR A 3 -1.68 -10.07 -14.15
C TYR A 3 -3.10 -9.53 -14.35
N PRO A 4 -3.32 -8.20 -14.36
CA PRO A 4 -2.34 -7.13 -14.15
C PRO A 4 -1.87 -6.99 -12.69
N ILE A 5 -0.65 -6.47 -12.48
CA ILE A 5 -0.08 -6.19 -11.16
C ILE A 5 -0.25 -4.69 -10.86
N LEU A 6 -0.73 -4.38 -9.66
CA LEU A 6 -0.85 -3.03 -9.15
C LEU A 6 0.01 -2.85 -7.91
N ILE A 7 0.78 -1.76 -7.86
CA ILE A 7 1.59 -1.37 -6.69
C ILE A 7 1.14 0.02 -6.23
N THR A 8 0.76 0.18 -4.98
CA THR A 8 0.63 1.51 -4.34
C THR A 8 1.88 1.81 -3.53
N GLY A 9 2.22 3.07 -3.36
CA GLY A 9 3.45 3.45 -2.67
C GLY A 9 4.74 3.11 -3.45
N GLY A 10 4.65 2.94 -4.78
CA GLY A 10 5.76 2.56 -5.65
C GLY A 10 6.95 3.52 -5.67
N ALA A 11 6.79 4.78 -5.24
CA ALA A 11 7.87 5.75 -5.10
C ALA A 11 8.56 5.71 -3.71
N GLY A 12 8.03 4.94 -2.74
CA GLY A 12 8.62 4.72 -1.42
C GLY A 12 9.83 3.79 -1.47
N PHE A 13 10.48 3.58 -0.32
CA PHE A 13 11.70 2.75 -0.26
C PHE A 13 11.42 1.30 -0.70
N VAL A 14 10.50 0.60 -0.05
CA VAL A 14 10.17 -0.79 -0.41
C VAL A 14 9.55 -0.87 -1.80
N GLY A 15 8.59 0.03 -2.09
CA GLY A 15 7.88 0.05 -3.37
C GLY A 15 8.79 0.26 -4.57
N SER A 16 9.79 1.13 -4.46
CA SER A 16 10.73 1.39 -5.55
C SER A 16 11.61 0.19 -5.88
N ASN A 17 12.03 -0.58 -4.88
CA ASN A 17 12.77 -1.82 -5.08
C ASN A 17 11.89 -2.87 -5.78
N LEU A 18 10.62 -2.99 -5.36
CA LEU A 18 9.68 -3.91 -5.99
C LEU A 18 9.38 -3.50 -7.45
N VAL A 19 9.22 -2.21 -7.72
CA VAL A 19 9.05 -1.66 -9.07
C VAL A 19 10.26 -2.04 -9.96
N ARG A 20 11.49 -1.81 -9.47
CA ARG A 20 12.72 -2.18 -10.19
C ARG A 20 12.79 -3.68 -10.47
N TYR A 21 12.46 -4.50 -9.49
CA TYR A 21 12.44 -5.95 -9.64
C TYR A 21 11.52 -6.37 -10.80
N PHE A 22 10.28 -5.91 -10.81
CA PHE A 22 9.35 -6.27 -11.89
C PHE A 22 9.78 -5.73 -13.24
N VAL A 23 10.28 -4.50 -13.29
CA VAL A 23 10.81 -3.92 -14.54
C VAL A 23 12.02 -4.69 -15.06
N SER A 24 12.94 -5.15 -14.19
CA SER A 24 14.09 -5.97 -14.59
C SER A 24 13.70 -7.34 -15.14
N GLN A 25 12.53 -7.86 -14.71
CA GLN A 25 11.96 -9.10 -15.25
C GLN A 25 11.11 -8.87 -16.52
N GLY A 26 11.12 -7.66 -17.09
CA GLY A 26 10.31 -7.34 -18.27
C GLY A 26 8.79 -7.27 -18.01
N ILE A 27 8.37 -7.25 -16.74
CA ILE A 27 6.96 -7.29 -16.34
C ILE A 27 6.39 -5.88 -16.35
N LYS A 28 5.34 -5.66 -17.14
CA LYS A 28 4.58 -4.41 -17.12
C LYS A 28 3.71 -4.33 -15.88
N ILE A 29 3.88 -3.28 -15.09
CA ILE A 29 3.14 -3.04 -13.85
C ILE A 29 2.43 -1.69 -13.87
N HIS A 30 1.36 -1.60 -13.08
CA HIS A 30 0.66 -0.36 -12.79
C HIS A 30 1.08 0.15 -11.40
N ILE A 31 1.37 1.46 -11.29
CA ILE A 31 1.66 2.09 -10.02
C ILE A 31 0.68 3.24 -9.75
N ILE A 32 0.18 3.34 -8.51
CA ILE A 32 -0.59 4.51 -8.05
C ILE A 32 0.30 5.32 -7.12
N ILE A 33 0.50 6.59 -7.46
CA ILE A 33 1.29 7.55 -6.70
C ILE A 33 0.57 8.90 -6.64
N LYS A 34 0.85 9.71 -5.61
CA LYS A 34 0.32 11.09 -5.53
C LYS A 34 1.07 11.99 -6.53
N LYS A 35 0.41 13.04 -7.03
CA LYS A 35 1.04 14.01 -7.97
C LYS A 35 2.31 14.66 -7.42
N ASN A 36 2.35 14.91 -6.12
CA ASN A 36 3.47 15.52 -5.42
C ASN A 36 4.47 14.51 -4.85
N SER A 37 4.38 13.23 -5.22
CA SER A 37 5.36 12.23 -4.78
C SER A 37 6.74 12.54 -5.35
N ASN A 38 7.77 12.44 -4.51
CA ASN A 38 9.14 12.49 -4.98
C ASN A 38 9.49 11.20 -5.72
N LEU A 39 9.85 11.32 -6.99
CA LEU A 39 10.08 10.20 -7.90
C LEU A 39 11.55 9.79 -8.03
N TRP A 40 12.46 10.39 -7.28
CA TRP A 40 13.91 10.17 -7.44
C TRP A 40 14.30 8.68 -7.38
N ARG A 41 13.58 7.89 -6.54
CA ARG A 41 13.86 6.45 -6.40
C ARG A 41 13.49 5.60 -7.62
N ILE A 42 12.61 6.07 -8.48
CA ILE A 42 12.12 5.31 -9.66
C ILE A 42 12.33 6.07 -10.98
N LYS A 43 13.05 7.19 -10.95
CA LYS A 43 13.25 8.08 -12.11
C LYS A 43 13.73 7.34 -13.35
N ASP A 44 14.61 6.38 -13.19
CA ASP A 44 15.24 5.58 -14.25
C ASP A 44 14.34 4.47 -14.83
N VAL A 45 13.31 4.05 -14.09
CA VAL A 45 12.42 2.95 -14.48
C VAL A 45 10.96 3.35 -14.69
N ILE A 46 10.58 4.58 -14.33
CA ILE A 46 9.19 5.04 -14.35
C ILE A 46 8.57 4.94 -15.75
N ASN A 47 9.33 5.22 -16.79
CA ASN A 47 8.88 5.15 -18.20
C ASN A 47 8.57 3.71 -18.65
N LYS A 48 9.00 2.71 -17.89
CA LYS A 48 8.71 1.29 -18.13
C LYS A 48 7.49 0.80 -17.35
N THR A 49 6.77 1.71 -16.67
CA THR A 49 5.60 1.42 -15.85
C THR A 49 4.37 2.20 -16.32
N HIS A 50 3.18 1.71 -15.97
CA HIS A 50 1.93 2.46 -16.16
C HIS A 50 1.63 3.28 -14.90
N VAL A 51 1.92 4.58 -14.94
CA VAL A 51 1.72 5.48 -13.80
C VAL A 51 0.28 6.00 -13.76
N HIS A 52 -0.34 5.95 -12.58
CA HIS A 52 -1.64 6.54 -12.28
C HIS A 52 -1.49 7.53 -11.13
N TYR A 53 -1.76 8.80 -11.38
CA TYR A 53 -1.69 9.83 -10.35
C TYR A 53 -3.02 9.93 -9.60
N SER A 54 -3.03 9.55 -8.33
CA SER A 54 -4.19 9.69 -7.44
C SER A 54 -3.79 9.65 -5.97
N ASP A 55 -4.53 10.36 -5.12
CA ASP A 55 -4.64 10.02 -3.71
C ASP A 55 -5.58 8.81 -3.59
N LEU A 56 -5.24 7.84 -2.73
CA LEU A 56 -6.05 6.64 -2.48
C LEU A 56 -7.39 6.97 -1.77
N ASN A 57 -7.47 8.14 -1.14
CA ASN A 57 -8.72 8.63 -0.55
C ASN A 57 -9.65 9.31 -1.58
N ASN A 58 -9.18 9.57 -2.78
CA ASN A 58 -10.05 10.01 -3.88
C ASN A 58 -10.80 8.82 -4.48
N LYS A 59 -11.94 8.49 -3.85
CA LYS A 59 -12.78 7.33 -4.22
C LYS A 59 -13.15 7.31 -5.70
N THR A 60 -13.49 8.46 -6.28
CA THR A 60 -13.88 8.57 -7.70
C THR A 60 -12.72 8.20 -8.63
N ASN A 61 -11.52 8.74 -8.36
CA ASN A 61 -10.34 8.41 -9.16
C ASN A 61 -9.94 6.94 -8.98
N ILE A 62 -9.94 6.42 -7.75
CA ILE A 62 -9.61 5.01 -7.49
C ILE A 62 -10.58 4.10 -8.21
N LYS A 63 -11.89 4.35 -8.13
CA LYS A 63 -12.90 3.59 -8.90
C LYS A 63 -12.58 3.57 -10.39
N ARG A 64 -12.25 4.73 -10.99
CA ARG A 64 -11.90 4.84 -12.42
C ARG A 64 -10.64 4.05 -12.76
N ILE A 65 -9.58 4.18 -11.95
CA ILE A 65 -8.30 3.50 -12.15
C ILE A 65 -8.48 1.99 -12.04
N ILE A 66 -9.10 1.50 -10.96
CA ILE A 66 -9.29 0.06 -10.73
C ILE A 66 -10.19 -0.56 -11.80
N LYS A 67 -11.25 0.14 -12.22
CA LYS A 67 -12.11 -0.30 -13.36
C LYS A 67 -11.30 -0.49 -14.65
N LYS A 68 -10.34 0.41 -14.90
CA LYS A 68 -9.47 0.34 -16.08
C LYS A 68 -8.45 -0.80 -16.00
N ILE A 69 -7.81 -0.98 -14.83
CA ILE A 69 -6.72 -1.95 -14.64
C ILE A 69 -7.27 -3.36 -14.40
N LYS A 70 -8.32 -3.49 -13.56
CA LYS A 70 -8.84 -4.77 -13.04
C LYS A 70 -7.73 -5.66 -12.48
N PRO A 71 -6.95 -5.17 -11.49
CA PRO A 71 -5.74 -5.83 -11.06
C PRO A 71 -6.02 -7.22 -10.50
N LYS A 72 -5.12 -8.17 -10.75
CA LYS A 72 -5.20 -9.53 -10.22
C LYS A 72 -4.25 -9.75 -9.05
N THR A 73 -3.14 -9.02 -9.00
CA THR A 73 -2.21 -9.00 -7.88
C THR A 73 -2.01 -7.55 -7.44
N ILE A 74 -2.20 -7.28 -6.17
CA ILE A 74 -2.07 -5.94 -5.59
C ILE A 74 -1.01 -5.97 -4.49
N PHE A 75 -0.02 -5.07 -4.57
CA PHE A 75 0.92 -4.77 -3.50
C PHE A 75 0.57 -3.40 -2.92
N HIS A 76 -0.02 -3.39 -1.73
CA HIS A 76 -0.41 -2.18 -1.04
C HIS A 76 0.67 -1.77 -0.04
N LEU A 77 1.57 -0.87 -0.49
CA LEU A 77 2.74 -0.40 0.26
C LEU A 77 2.64 1.08 0.67
N ALA A 78 1.57 1.76 0.25
CA ALA A 78 1.34 3.16 0.62
C ALA A 78 1.00 3.26 2.10
N THR A 79 1.73 4.11 2.82
CA THR A 79 1.51 4.37 4.26
C THR A 79 2.02 5.75 4.66
N ASN A 80 1.59 6.23 5.82
CA ASN A 80 2.08 7.42 6.52
C ASN A 80 1.94 7.21 8.03
N GLY A 81 2.64 8.00 8.85
CA GLY A 81 2.53 7.92 10.31
C GLY A 81 3.54 6.98 10.98
N ALA A 82 4.50 6.44 10.23
CA ALA A 82 5.53 5.54 10.77
C ALA A 82 6.61 6.27 11.60
N TYR A 83 6.75 7.59 11.46
CA TYR A 83 7.74 8.40 12.15
C TYR A 83 7.10 9.24 13.25
N SER A 84 7.85 9.53 14.31
CA SER A 84 7.37 10.25 15.50
C SER A 84 6.86 11.66 15.23
N ASP A 85 7.35 12.32 14.19
CA ASP A 85 6.89 13.63 13.72
C ASP A 85 5.56 13.57 12.98
N GLN A 86 5.14 12.37 12.55
CA GLN A 86 3.89 12.12 11.85
C GLN A 86 2.79 11.74 12.85
N ASN A 87 2.32 12.69 13.65
CA ASN A 87 1.39 12.47 14.77
C ASN A 87 -0.05 12.93 14.49
N ASN A 88 -0.36 13.39 13.29
CA ASN A 88 -1.71 13.80 12.93
C ASN A 88 -2.62 12.57 12.75
N LEU A 89 -3.49 12.34 13.76
CA LEU A 89 -4.41 11.20 13.82
C LEU A 89 -5.26 11.04 12.57
N ILE A 90 -5.83 12.12 12.04
CA ILE A 90 -6.71 12.08 10.85
C ILE A 90 -5.90 11.63 9.64
N LYS A 91 -4.72 12.23 9.42
CA LYS A 91 -3.84 11.84 8.30
C LYS A 91 -3.35 10.40 8.42
N ILE A 92 -3.07 9.91 9.63
CA ILE A 92 -2.67 8.52 9.86
C ILE A 92 -3.83 7.59 9.49
N LYS A 93 -5.02 7.85 10.01
CA LYS A 93 -6.24 7.09 9.69
C LYS A 93 -6.51 7.06 8.19
N GLU A 94 -6.55 8.22 7.55
CA GLU A 94 -6.80 8.34 6.11
C GLU A 94 -5.77 7.58 5.27
N SER A 95 -4.50 7.65 5.63
CA SER A 95 -3.42 7.04 4.85
C SER A 95 -3.29 5.54 5.05
N ILE A 96 -3.73 5.01 6.19
CA ILE A 96 -3.61 3.58 6.52
C ILE A 96 -4.96 2.89 6.31
N PHE A 97 -5.98 3.30 7.07
CA PHE A 97 -7.27 2.60 7.09
C PHE A 97 -8.14 2.96 5.89
N ASP A 98 -8.46 4.25 5.72
CA ASP A 98 -9.41 4.68 4.68
C ASP A 98 -8.89 4.38 3.27
N SER A 99 -7.57 4.59 3.04
CA SER A 99 -6.94 4.29 1.76
C SER A 99 -6.99 2.80 1.41
N THR A 100 -6.71 1.93 2.39
CA THR A 100 -6.78 0.47 2.20
C THR A 100 -8.21 0.02 1.99
N PHE A 101 -9.15 0.52 2.81
CA PHE A 101 -10.56 0.23 2.70
C PHE A 101 -11.12 0.61 1.32
N ASN A 102 -10.81 1.80 0.82
CA ASN A 102 -11.22 2.26 -0.50
C ASN A 102 -10.64 1.37 -1.61
N LEU A 103 -9.34 1.06 -1.54
CA LEU A 103 -8.66 0.28 -2.55
C LEU A 103 -9.19 -1.15 -2.63
N ILE A 104 -9.26 -1.85 -1.50
CA ILE A 104 -9.66 -3.27 -1.48
C ILE A 104 -11.11 -3.44 -1.90
N ASN A 105 -12.02 -2.55 -1.47
CA ASN A 105 -13.42 -2.61 -1.86
C ASN A 105 -13.64 -2.37 -3.36
N GLU A 106 -12.87 -1.47 -3.97
CA GLU A 106 -12.93 -1.33 -5.43
C GLU A 106 -12.33 -2.54 -6.16
N CYS A 107 -11.22 -3.10 -5.66
CA CYS A 107 -10.60 -4.28 -6.26
C CYS A 107 -11.48 -5.53 -6.16
N LYS A 108 -12.21 -5.73 -5.06
CA LYS A 108 -13.15 -6.85 -4.86
C LYS A 108 -14.17 -6.97 -6.00
N LYS A 109 -14.63 -5.86 -6.56
CA LYS A 109 -15.59 -5.83 -7.68
C LYS A 109 -15.08 -6.53 -8.94
N TYR A 110 -13.77 -6.68 -9.09
CA TYR A 110 -13.12 -7.28 -10.27
C TYR A 110 -12.41 -8.60 -9.98
N LYS A 111 -12.70 -9.22 -8.83
CA LYS A 111 -12.22 -10.56 -8.43
C LYS A 111 -10.68 -10.66 -8.56
N PHE A 112 -9.95 -9.96 -7.73
CA PHE A 112 -8.50 -10.12 -7.63
C PHE A 112 -8.13 -11.50 -7.03
N ASN A 113 -6.90 -11.93 -7.24
CA ASN A 113 -6.39 -13.21 -6.72
C ASN A 113 -5.56 -13.03 -5.45
N ILE A 114 -4.75 -11.97 -5.40
CA ILE A 114 -3.80 -11.73 -4.31
C ILE A 114 -3.83 -10.25 -3.94
N PHE A 115 -4.02 -9.98 -2.66
CA PHE A 115 -3.85 -8.65 -2.07
C PHE A 115 -2.81 -8.75 -0.95
N ILE A 116 -1.66 -8.11 -1.15
CA ILE A 116 -0.56 -8.09 -0.18
C ILE A 116 -0.57 -6.73 0.48
N ASN A 117 -0.93 -6.68 1.75
CA ASN A 117 -0.86 -5.49 2.57
C ASN A 117 0.42 -5.48 3.39
N THR A 118 1.07 -4.32 3.52
CA THR A 118 2.23 -4.17 4.39
C THR A 118 1.80 -3.93 5.83
N GLY A 119 1.98 -4.93 6.68
CA GLY A 119 1.79 -4.82 8.12
C GLY A 119 2.92 -4.08 8.83
N SER A 120 2.96 -4.18 10.16
CA SER A 120 3.99 -3.60 10.99
C SER A 120 4.21 -4.43 12.26
N SER A 121 5.45 -4.60 12.68
CA SER A 121 5.77 -5.19 13.98
C SER A 121 5.18 -4.41 15.16
N SER A 122 4.94 -3.10 14.99
CA SER A 122 4.30 -2.26 16.01
C SER A 122 2.86 -2.67 16.36
N GLU A 123 2.21 -3.48 15.52
CA GLU A 123 0.88 -4.04 15.78
C GLU A 123 0.86 -4.94 17.02
N TYR A 124 2.01 -5.54 17.33
CA TYR A 124 2.17 -6.42 18.50
C TYR A 124 2.58 -5.69 19.79
N GLY A 125 2.81 -4.37 19.73
CA GLY A 125 3.23 -3.56 20.86
C GLY A 125 4.64 -3.86 21.35
N PHE A 126 4.91 -3.53 22.63
CA PHE A 126 6.20 -3.84 23.25
C PHE A 126 6.20 -5.27 23.77
N LYS A 127 7.22 -6.03 23.40
CA LYS A 127 7.44 -7.40 23.87
C LYS A 127 8.90 -7.65 24.20
N ASN A 128 9.13 -8.40 25.28
CA ASN A 128 10.48 -8.82 25.70
C ASN A 128 10.96 -10.09 24.96
N LYS A 129 10.21 -10.57 23.98
CA LYS A 129 10.52 -11.77 23.19
C LYS A 129 10.29 -11.52 21.71
N LYS A 130 10.83 -12.38 20.85
CA LYS A 130 10.57 -12.34 19.41
C LYS A 130 9.07 -12.45 19.13
N MET A 131 8.55 -11.57 18.28
CA MET A 131 7.15 -11.57 17.87
C MET A 131 6.88 -12.70 16.88
N ARG A 132 5.69 -13.29 16.95
CA ARG A 132 5.19 -14.31 16.03
C ARG A 132 3.86 -13.86 15.46
N GLU A 133 3.50 -14.32 14.28
CA GLU A 133 2.22 -14.02 13.64
C GLU A 133 1.00 -14.49 14.45
N SER A 134 1.19 -15.53 15.29
CA SER A 134 0.17 -16.04 16.22
C SER A 134 0.02 -15.21 17.51
N ASP A 135 0.87 -14.21 17.71
CA ASP A 135 0.79 -13.38 18.92
C ASP A 135 -0.42 -12.43 18.84
N VAL A 136 -0.99 -12.14 20.01
CA VAL A 136 -2.09 -11.17 20.13
C VAL A 136 -1.58 -9.77 19.77
N LEU A 137 -2.39 -9.05 18.98
CA LEU A 137 -2.12 -7.67 18.63
C LEU A 137 -2.37 -6.76 19.85
N VAL A 138 -1.38 -5.97 20.23
CA VAL A 138 -1.42 -5.05 21.37
C VAL A 138 -0.87 -3.68 20.94
N PRO A 139 -1.56 -2.97 20.03
CA PRO A 139 -1.08 -1.71 19.49
C PRO A 139 -0.99 -0.65 20.59
N ASN A 140 0.10 0.13 20.57
CA ASN A 140 0.40 1.15 21.58
C ASN A 140 0.54 2.57 21.02
N SER A 141 0.13 2.77 19.78
CA SER A 141 0.11 4.08 19.11
C SER A 141 -1.03 4.12 18.08
N TYR A 142 -1.42 5.32 17.65
CA TYR A 142 -2.41 5.47 16.56
C TYR A 142 -1.99 4.76 15.28
N TYR A 143 -0.71 4.86 14.92
CA TYR A 143 -0.16 4.16 13.78
C TYR A 143 -0.36 2.65 13.89
N SER A 144 0.06 2.07 15.02
CA SER A 144 -0.06 0.63 15.25
C SER A 144 -1.52 0.16 15.34
N ALA A 145 -2.41 0.98 15.93
CA ALA A 145 -3.84 0.67 16.00
C ALA A 145 -4.49 0.61 14.61
N PHE A 146 -4.19 1.57 13.72
CA PHE A 146 -4.71 1.52 12.35
C PHE A 146 -4.05 0.42 11.51
N LYS A 147 -2.76 0.11 11.73
CA LYS A 147 -2.11 -1.05 11.08
C LYS A 147 -2.79 -2.35 11.50
N SER A 148 -3.02 -2.56 12.81
CA SER A 148 -3.76 -3.73 13.32
C SER A 148 -5.17 -3.82 12.73
N SER A 149 -5.89 -2.69 12.66
CA SER A 149 -7.25 -2.64 12.09
C SER A 149 -7.26 -3.09 10.62
N VAL A 150 -6.26 -2.69 9.84
CA VAL A 150 -6.12 -3.11 8.44
C VAL A 150 -5.75 -4.58 8.33
N SER A 151 -4.83 -5.08 9.16
CA SER A 151 -4.45 -6.50 9.17
C SER A 151 -5.63 -7.41 9.52
N LEU A 152 -6.51 -6.97 10.41
CA LEU A 152 -7.76 -7.69 10.74
C LEU A 152 -8.82 -7.58 9.64
N TYR A 153 -8.80 -6.50 8.83
CA TYR A 153 -9.77 -6.27 7.77
C TYR A 153 -9.44 -7.03 6.48
N CYS A 154 -8.15 -7.21 6.14
CA CYS A 154 -7.67 -7.84 4.90
C CYS A 154 -7.74 -9.36 4.94
#